data_c4fc3c827c8d43663e350a069a05cf40
#
_entry.id   c4fc3c827c8d43663e350a069a05cf40
#
_cell.length_a   1.000
_cell.length_b   1.000
_cell.length_c   1.000
_cell.angle_alpha   90.00
_cell.angle_beta   90.00
_cell.angle_gamma   90.00
#
_symmetry.space_group_name_H-M   'P 1'
#
loop_
_entity.id
_entity.type
_entity.pdbx_description
1 polymer ?
#
loop_
_entity_poly.entity_id
_entity_poly.type
_entity_poly.pdbx_seq_one_letter_code
_entity_poly.pdbx_strand_id
1 'polypeptide(L)'
;FQIAPCFRDEDARGDRSPGEFYQLDMEMAFASQEDVFSIVEQVLPPVFEKYGIYKNASKAPFVRIPYLEAMDKYGSDKPDLRIDLVLTDATEVMQGCGFAAFEGQTVKAIVVDGFTATRKQIDAICAEVEVQTARKGFWFRVDENGEFVGGISKFLQDRKEEVIKALGLKNGDFVG
;
A
#
# COMPACT_ATOMS: atom_id res chain seq x y z
N PHE A 1 3.55 2.50 -34.28
CA PHE A 1 2.67 3.10 -33.28
C PHE A 1 1.45 3.71 -33.94
N GLN A 2 0.39 3.84 -33.21
CA GLN A 2 -0.80 4.58 -33.61
C GLN A 2 -1.35 5.40 -32.44
N ILE A 3 -2.14 6.41 -32.75
CA ILE A 3 -2.97 7.13 -31.77
C ILE A 3 -4.41 6.93 -32.22
N ALA A 4 -5.11 6.08 -31.51
CA ALA A 4 -6.44 5.62 -31.91
C ALA A 4 -7.50 6.00 -30.87
N PRO A 5 -8.73 6.41 -31.30
CA PRO A 5 -9.85 6.53 -30.41
C PRO A 5 -10.29 5.13 -29.94
N CYS A 6 -10.47 4.99 -28.64
CA CYS A 6 -10.91 3.76 -28.00
C CYS A 6 -12.21 3.97 -27.26
N PHE A 7 -13.09 2.98 -27.30
CA PHE A 7 -14.38 2.98 -26.63
C PHE A 7 -14.48 1.74 -25.75
N ARG A 8 -14.87 1.90 -24.51
CA ARG A 8 -15.06 0.80 -23.57
C ARG A 8 -16.40 0.93 -22.86
N ASP A 9 -17.15 -0.15 -22.84
CA ASP A 9 -18.39 -0.28 -22.09
C ASP A 9 -18.05 -0.83 -20.69
N GLU A 10 -17.47 0.04 -19.87
CA GLU A 10 -17.11 -0.22 -18.48
C GLU A 10 -17.74 0.86 -17.60
N ASP A 11 -17.83 0.62 -16.29
CA ASP A 11 -18.25 1.66 -15.34
C ASP A 11 -17.31 2.86 -15.44
N ALA A 12 -17.79 3.91 -16.10
CA ALA A 12 -17.00 5.09 -16.35
C ALA A 12 -16.71 5.83 -15.04
N ARG A 13 -15.41 5.94 -14.73
CA ARG A 13 -14.91 6.80 -13.66
C ARG A 13 -14.24 8.00 -14.31
N GLY A 14 -14.84 9.18 -14.16
CA GLY A 14 -14.39 10.38 -14.84
C GLY A 14 -12.95 10.80 -14.58
N ASP A 15 -12.35 10.31 -13.50
CA ASP A 15 -10.98 10.58 -13.09
C ASP A 15 -9.94 9.62 -13.69
N ARG A 16 -10.33 8.40 -14.12
CA ARG A 16 -9.35 7.41 -14.60
C ARG A 16 -9.81 6.47 -15.72
N SER A 17 -11.10 6.33 -15.96
CA SER A 17 -11.64 5.38 -16.94
C SER A 17 -12.82 6.00 -17.69
N PRO A 18 -12.60 7.05 -18.52
CA PRO A 18 -13.66 7.56 -19.40
C PRO A 18 -14.02 6.50 -20.42
N GLY A 19 -15.30 6.42 -20.79
CA GLY A 19 -15.77 5.46 -21.78
C GLY A 19 -15.19 5.67 -23.18
N GLU A 20 -14.71 6.89 -23.47
CA GLU A 20 -14.03 7.28 -24.70
C GLU A 20 -12.68 7.90 -24.36
N PHE A 21 -11.61 7.44 -24.99
CA PHE A 21 -10.25 7.96 -24.81
C PHE A 21 -9.37 7.67 -26.02
N TYR A 22 -8.23 8.35 -26.11
CA TYR A 22 -7.20 8.05 -27.10
C TYR A 22 -6.11 7.20 -26.46
N GLN A 23 -5.66 6.18 -27.18
CA GLN A 23 -4.55 5.34 -26.78
C GLN A 23 -3.34 5.61 -27.66
N LEU A 24 -2.20 5.92 -27.06
CA LEU A 24 -0.91 5.82 -27.73
C LEU A 24 -0.48 4.35 -27.65
N ASP A 25 -0.62 3.66 -28.75
CA ASP A 25 -0.32 2.25 -28.86
C ASP A 25 1.01 2.05 -29.59
N MET A 26 1.91 1.26 -29.00
CA MET A 26 3.24 1.01 -29.52
C MET A 26 3.55 -0.48 -29.49
N GLU A 27 4.03 -0.99 -30.62
CA GLU A 27 4.51 -2.36 -30.75
C GLU A 27 5.96 -2.35 -31.24
N MET A 28 6.80 -3.19 -30.65
CA MET A 28 8.21 -3.30 -30.99
C MET A 28 8.56 -4.73 -31.35
N ALA A 29 9.14 -4.93 -32.53
CA ALA A 29 9.66 -6.24 -32.95
C ALA A 29 11.04 -6.51 -32.31
N PHE A 30 11.29 -7.77 -31.96
CA PHE A 30 12.58 -8.24 -31.44
C PHE A 30 13.06 -7.49 -30.17
N ALA A 31 12.14 -6.91 -29.41
CA ALA A 31 12.42 -6.12 -28.21
C ALA A 31 12.34 -6.98 -26.94
N SER A 32 13.23 -6.71 -26.00
CA SER A 32 13.15 -7.17 -24.62
C SER A 32 12.26 -6.26 -23.78
N GLN A 33 11.96 -6.67 -22.55
CA GLN A 33 11.24 -5.82 -21.57
C GLN A 33 11.99 -4.50 -21.32
N GLU A 34 13.31 -4.53 -21.21
CA GLU A 34 14.13 -3.34 -20.95
C GLU A 34 14.10 -2.35 -22.12
N ASP A 35 14.00 -2.84 -23.36
CA ASP A 35 13.83 -1.96 -24.52
C ASP A 35 12.52 -1.19 -24.46
N VAL A 36 11.42 -1.86 -24.06
CA VAL A 36 10.12 -1.22 -23.86
C VAL A 36 10.19 -0.18 -22.74
N PHE A 37 10.79 -0.54 -21.60
CA PHE A 37 10.96 0.39 -20.48
C PHE A 37 11.77 1.62 -20.88
N SER A 38 12.84 1.45 -21.64
CA SER A 38 13.66 2.55 -22.15
C SER A 38 12.86 3.55 -22.98
N ILE A 39 11.96 3.07 -23.84
CA ILE A 39 11.09 3.95 -24.63
C ILE A 39 10.08 4.68 -23.72
N VAL A 40 9.45 3.99 -22.79
CA VAL A 40 8.51 4.59 -21.85
C VAL A 40 9.19 5.70 -21.03
N GLU A 41 10.40 5.45 -20.55
CA GLU A 41 11.21 6.40 -19.79
C GLU A 41 11.67 7.62 -20.59
N GLN A 42 11.77 7.51 -21.91
CA GLN A 42 12.06 8.64 -22.78
C GLN A 42 10.81 9.46 -23.13
N VAL A 43 9.63 8.84 -23.19
CA VAL A 43 8.39 9.47 -23.62
C VAL A 43 7.67 10.17 -22.46
N LEU A 44 7.52 9.50 -21.33
CA LEU A 44 6.66 10.02 -20.26
C LEU A 44 7.20 11.27 -19.55
N PRO A 45 8.47 11.36 -19.11
CA PRO A 45 8.95 12.52 -18.38
C PRO A 45 8.75 13.85 -19.13
N PRO A 46 9.14 13.99 -20.42
CA PRO A 46 8.91 15.23 -21.16
C PRO A 46 7.44 15.62 -21.30
N VAL A 47 6.54 14.62 -21.39
CA VAL A 47 5.10 14.89 -21.47
C VAL A 47 4.60 15.47 -20.14
N PHE A 48 4.97 14.89 -19.01
CA PHE A 48 4.59 15.40 -17.69
C PHE A 48 5.23 16.76 -17.38
N GLU A 49 6.48 16.98 -17.75
CA GLU A 49 7.17 18.26 -17.59
C GLU A 49 6.48 19.37 -18.41
N LYS A 50 6.05 19.05 -19.62
CA LYS A 50 5.42 20.03 -20.51
C LYS A 50 3.96 20.31 -20.17
N TYR A 51 3.20 19.27 -19.89
CA TYR A 51 1.73 19.34 -19.77
C TYR A 51 1.21 19.12 -18.36
N GLY A 52 1.99 18.52 -17.45
CA GLY A 52 1.60 18.30 -16.06
C GLY A 52 1.37 19.61 -15.31
N ILE A 53 0.47 19.61 -14.33
CA ILE A 53 0.14 20.78 -13.50
C ILE A 53 1.38 21.26 -12.73
N TYR A 54 2.12 20.35 -12.14
CA TYR A 54 3.27 20.66 -11.29
C TYR A 54 4.59 20.87 -12.06
N LYS A 55 4.58 20.65 -13.37
CA LYS A 55 5.80 20.74 -14.21
C LYS A 55 6.98 19.95 -13.66
N ASN A 56 6.71 18.87 -12.98
CA ASN A 56 7.70 17.99 -12.37
C ASN A 56 7.38 16.55 -12.73
N ALA A 57 8.40 15.79 -13.07
CA ALA A 57 8.28 14.38 -13.43
C ALA A 57 9.38 13.56 -12.75
N SER A 58 9.09 12.30 -12.46
CA SER A 58 10.11 11.35 -12.05
C SER A 58 11.16 11.20 -13.15
N LYS A 59 12.43 11.20 -12.76
CA LYS A 59 13.53 11.00 -13.70
C LYS A 59 13.77 9.52 -13.96
N ALA A 60 14.20 9.19 -15.17
CA ALA A 60 14.67 7.86 -15.50
C ALA A 60 16.02 7.55 -14.80
N PRO A 61 16.31 6.27 -14.47
CA PRO A 61 15.41 5.12 -14.60
C PRO A 61 14.29 5.14 -13.54
N PHE A 62 13.10 4.71 -13.93
CA PHE A 62 11.99 4.56 -12.99
C PHE A 62 12.24 3.41 -12.03
N VAL A 63 11.64 3.49 -10.84
CA VAL A 63 11.68 2.41 -9.84
C VAL A 63 11.06 1.14 -10.43
N ARG A 64 11.77 0.03 -10.31
CA ARG A 64 11.31 -1.30 -10.71
C ARG A 64 10.81 -2.04 -9.47
N ILE A 65 9.54 -2.36 -9.42
CA ILE A 65 8.92 -3.10 -8.32
C ILE A 65 8.38 -4.42 -8.88
N PRO A 66 8.93 -5.57 -8.48
CA PRO A 66 8.37 -6.87 -8.86
C PRO A 66 6.92 -7.01 -8.39
N TYR A 67 6.07 -7.68 -9.17
CA TYR A 67 4.65 -7.84 -8.86
C TYR A 67 4.41 -8.41 -7.45
N LEU A 68 5.11 -9.47 -7.08
CA LEU A 68 4.94 -10.08 -5.75
C LEU A 68 5.35 -9.13 -4.63
N GLU A 69 6.39 -8.32 -4.83
CA GLU A 69 6.79 -7.30 -3.87
C GLU A 69 5.73 -6.19 -3.76
N ALA A 70 5.17 -5.75 -4.89
CA ALA A 70 4.11 -4.76 -4.91
C ALA A 70 2.87 -5.23 -4.13
N MET A 71 2.45 -6.47 -4.35
CA MET A 71 1.33 -7.08 -3.64
C MET A 71 1.62 -7.30 -2.16
N ASP A 72 2.84 -7.72 -1.80
CA ASP A 72 3.23 -7.98 -0.41
C ASP A 72 3.31 -6.70 0.43
N LYS A 73 3.94 -5.65 -0.12
CA LYS A 73 4.19 -4.40 0.59
C LYS A 73 3.05 -3.38 0.51
N TYR A 74 2.31 -3.36 -0.59
CA TYR A 74 1.31 -2.32 -0.83
C TYR A 74 -0.11 -2.87 -1.05
N GLY A 75 -0.27 -4.17 -1.20
CA GLY A 75 -1.55 -4.79 -1.49
C GLY A 75 -2.12 -4.43 -2.87
N SER A 76 -1.30 -3.89 -3.76
CA SER A 76 -1.71 -3.37 -5.07
C SER A 76 -0.59 -3.53 -6.10
N ASP A 77 -0.95 -3.84 -7.34
CA ASP A 77 -0.05 -3.80 -8.50
C ASP A 77 0.24 -2.37 -9.01
N LYS A 78 -0.41 -1.37 -8.42
CA LYS A 78 -0.28 0.07 -8.75
C LYS A 78 -0.10 0.91 -7.49
N PRO A 79 1.01 0.71 -6.73
CA PRO A 79 1.23 1.42 -5.48
C PRO A 79 1.41 2.92 -5.70
N ASP A 80 0.83 3.73 -4.83
CA ASP A 80 1.12 5.16 -4.74
C ASP A 80 2.32 5.37 -3.82
N LEU A 81 3.50 5.55 -4.39
CA LEU A 81 4.75 5.72 -3.64
C LEU A 81 4.88 7.07 -2.92
N ARG A 82 3.88 7.94 -2.99
CA ARG A 82 3.80 9.16 -2.18
C ARG A 82 3.31 8.87 -0.76
N ILE A 83 2.77 7.68 -0.55
CA ILE A 83 2.26 7.20 0.75
C ILE A 83 3.33 6.29 1.35
N ASP A 84 3.89 6.70 2.49
CA ASP A 84 4.98 5.97 3.17
C ASP A 84 4.48 4.77 4.00
N LEU A 85 3.18 4.48 3.99
CA LEU A 85 2.62 3.34 4.70
C LEU A 85 2.79 2.06 3.90
N VAL A 86 3.47 1.09 4.48
CA VAL A 86 3.70 -0.23 3.89
C VAL A 86 3.17 -1.33 4.80
N LEU A 87 2.70 -2.40 4.18
CA LEU A 87 2.33 -3.62 4.88
C LEU A 87 3.60 -4.35 5.35
N THR A 88 3.68 -4.64 6.63
CA THR A 88 4.76 -5.44 7.22
C THR A 88 4.24 -6.82 7.60
N ASP A 89 4.96 -7.88 7.27
CA ASP A 89 4.58 -9.23 7.68
C ASP A 89 4.79 -9.39 9.18
N ALA A 90 3.69 -9.60 9.89
CA ALA A 90 3.66 -9.82 11.34
C ALA A 90 3.30 -11.27 11.69
N THR A 91 3.18 -12.16 10.69
CA THR A 91 2.65 -13.50 10.87
C THR A 91 3.38 -14.26 11.97
N GLU A 92 4.71 -14.32 11.92
CA GLU A 92 5.51 -15.08 12.88
C GLU A 92 5.33 -14.58 14.32
N VAL A 93 5.35 -13.27 14.53
CA VAL A 93 5.25 -12.68 15.88
C VAL A 93 3.83 -12.66 16.41
N MET A 94 2.82 -12.83 15.57
CA MET A 94 1.41 -12.87 15.97
C MET A 94 0.88 -14.28 16.18
N GLN A 95 1.54 -15.33 15.63
CA GLN A 95 1.15 -16.72 15.90
C GLN A 95 1.42 -17.09 17.35
N GLY A 96 0.49 -17.86 17.95
CA GLY A 96 0.63 -18.32 19.33
C GLY A 96 0.47 -17.23 20.40
N CYS A 97 -0.02 -16.04 20.07
CA CYS A 97 -0.31 -15.00 21.05
C CYS A 97 -1.63 -15.22 21.82
N GLY A 98 -2.35 -16.29 21.51
CA GLY A 98 -3.63 -16.63 22.14
C GLY A 98 -4.82 -15.84 21.56
N PHE A 99 -4.64 -15.10 20.48
CA PHE A 99 -5.72 -14.45 19.77
C PHE A 99 -6.16 -15.31 18.58
N ALA A 100 -7.29 -15.99 18.74
CA ALA A 100 -7.76 -17.01 17.79
C ALA A 100 -7.90 -16.53 16.32
N ALA A 101 -8.13 -15.24 16.10
CA ALA A 101 -8.25 -14.68 14.74
C ALA A 101 -6.92 -14.72 13.96
N PHE A 102 -5.79 -14.85 14.63
CA PHE A 102 -4.47 -14.89 13.99
C PHE A 102 -3.94 -16.33 13.76
N GLU A 103 -4.50 -17.30 14.45
CA GLU A 103 -4.01 -18.68 14.40
C GLU A 103 -4.14 -19.28 12.99
N GLY A 104 -3.02 -19.68 12.40
CA GLY A 104 -2.95 -20.25 11.06
C GLY A 104 -3.25 -19.27 9.92
N GLN A 105 -3.32 -17.96 10.20
CA GLN A 105 -3.56 -16.91 9.20
C GLN A 105 -2.29 -16.11 8.93
N THR A 106 -2.18 -15.58 7.70
CA THR A 106 -1.20 -14.52 7.42
C THR A 106 -1.68 -13.22 8.04
N VAL A 107 -0.80 -12.58 8.81
CA VAL A 107 -1.09 -11.31 9.49
C VAL A 107 -0.18 -10.23 8.90
N LYS A 108 -0.78 -9.19 8.35
CA LYS A 108 -0.08 -7.99 7.90
C LYS A 108 -0.37 -6.84 8.84
N ALA A 109 0.63 -6.03 9.12
CA ALA A 109 0.51 -4.87 9.98
C ALA A 109 0.89 -3.58 9.23
N ILE A 110 0.23 -2.49 9.57
CA ILE A 110 0.62 -1.13 9.19
C ILE A 110 1.00 -0.38 10.45
N VAL A 111 2.21 0.18 10.47
CA VAL A 111 2.70 1.01 11.57
C VAL A 111 2.58 2.48 11.19
N VAL A 112 1.93 3.26 12.03
CA VAL A 112 1.73 4.70 11.83
C VAL A 112 2.34 5.46 12.99
N ASP A 113 3.39 6.22 12.71
CA ASP A 113 4.10 7.06 13.70
C ASP A 113 3.19 8.19 14.21
N GLY A 114 3.16 8.36 15.53
CA GLY A 114 2.48 9.47 16.19
C GLY A 114 0.97 9.60 15.94
N PHE A 115 0.30 8.53 15.49
CA PHE A 115 -1.12 8.59 15.18
C PHE A 115 -1.98 8.72 16.45
N THR A 116 -2.64 9.86 16.55
CA THR A 116 -3.56 10.15 17.67
C THR A 116 -5.00 10.15 17.18
N ALA A 117 -5.79 9.24 17.69
CA ALA A 117 -7.23 9.17 17.42
C ALA A 117 -7.98 8.66 18.65
N THR A 118 -9.23 9.06 18.78
CA THR A 118 -10.13 8.52 19.79
C THR A 118 -10.50 7.09 19.44
N ARG A 119 -10.86 6.29 20.43
CA ARG A 119 -11.32 4.92 20.22
C ARG A 119 -12.45 4.85 19.16
N LYS A 120 -13.42 5.78 19.23
CA LYS A 120 -14.52 5.83 18.25
C LYS A 120 -14.04 6.02 16.81
N GLN A 121 -13.01 6.84 16.61
CA GLN A 121 -12.42 7.04 15.28
C GLN A 121 -11.69 5.79 14.80
N ILE A 122 -10.94 5.12 15.68
CA ILE A 122 -10.25 3.88 15.34
C ILE A 122 -11.27 2.76 15.02
N ASP A 123 -12.30 2.61 15.83
CA ASP A 123 -13.37 1.64 15.57
C ASP A 123 -14.06 1.90 14.22
N ALA A 124 -14.23 3.16 13.82
CA ALA A 124 -14.75 3.54 12.50
C ALA A 124 -13.78 3.16 11.37
N ILE A 125 -12.47 3.35 11.55
CA ILE A 125 -11.45 2.91 10.58
C ILE A 125 -11.49 1.39 10.43
N CYS A 126 -11.54 0.65 11.53
CA CYS A 126 -11.63 -0.81 11.48
C CYS A 126 -12.89 -1.31 10.77
N ALA A 127 -14.02 -0.63 10.99
CA ALA A 127 -15.27 -0.94 10.30
C ALA A 127 -15.18 -0.67 8.79
N GLU A 128 -14.53 0.43 8.39
CA GLU A 128 -14.30 0.73 6.97
C GLU A 128 -13.36 -0.31 6.33
N VAL A 129 -12.29 -0.72 7.02
CA VAL A 129 -11.41 -1.81 6.58
C VAL A 129 -12.21 -3.09 6.35
N GLU A 130 -13.12 -3.45 7.27
CA GLU A 130 -13.96 -4.65 7.11
C GLU A 130 -14.88 -4.55 5.88
N VAL A 131 -15.44 -3.37 5.59
CA VAL A 131 -16.28 -3.13 4.41
C VAL A 131 -15.47 -3.28 3.11
N GLN A 132 -14.25 -2.71 3.08
CA GLN A 132 -13.43 -2.69 1.87
C GLN A 132 -12.74 -4.03 1.59
N THR A 133 -12.37 -4.77 2.63
CA THR A 133 -11.53 -5.97 2.50
C THR A 133 -12.25 -7.27 2.82
N ALA A 134 -13.47 -7.22 3.36
CA ALA A 134 -14.19 -8.34 3.97
C ALA A 134 -13.36 -9.05 5.09
N ARG A 135 -12.42 -8.34 5.71
CA ARG A 135 -11.57 -8.81 6.80
C ARG A 135 -11.62 -7.82 7.95
N LYS A 136 -11.67 -8.34 9.18
CA LYS A 136 -11.64 -7.49 10.37
C LYS A 136 -10.27 -6.85 10.56
N GLY A 137 -10.28 -5.53 10.77
CA GLY A 137 -9.12 -4.79 11.25
C GLY A 137 -8.99 -4.93 12.78
N PHE A 138 -7.77 -5.11 13.24
CA PHE A 138 -7.41 -5.13 14.66
C PHE A 138 -6.35 -4.08 14.89
N TRP A 139 -6.18 -3.62 16.14
CA TRP A 139 -5.23 -2.57 16.44
C TRP A 139 -4.70 -2.64 17.86
N PHE A 140 -3.56 -2.01 18.06
CA PHE A 140 -3.03 -1.61 19.36
C PHE A 140 -2.15 -0.36 19.21
N ARG A 141 -1.74 0.23 20.31
CA ARG A 141 -0.81 1.37 20.33
C ARG A 141 0.32 1.11 21.30
N VAL A 142 1.45 1.75 21.04
CA VAL A 142 2.55 1.87 21.99
C VAL A 142 2.41 3.22 22.69
N ASP A 143 2.26 3.23 24.01
CA ASP A 143 2.15 4.48 24.77
C ASP A 143 3.52 5.15 24.98
N GLU A 144 3.53 6.28 25.67
CA GLU A 144 4.75 7.05 25.97
C GLU A 144 5.76 6.27 26.84
N ASN A 145 5.32 5.29 27.61
CA ASN A 145 6.13 4.42 28.44
C ASN A 145 6.59 3.16 27.72
N GLY A 146 6.21 3.01 26.45
CA GLY A 146 6.47 1.81 25.65
C GLY A 146 5.53 0.66 25.95
N GLU A 147 4.40 0.86 26.65
CA GLU A 147 3.43 -0.20 26.93
C GLU A 147 2.41 -0.35 25.80
N PHE A 148 2.01 -1.59 25.52
CA PHE A 148 0.95 -1.86 24.55
C PHE A 148 -0.42 -1.62 25.17
N VAL A 149 -1.20 -0.73 24.53
CA VAL A 149 -2.52 -0.31 25.03
C VAL A 149 -3.59 -0.38 23.96
N GLY A 150 -4.81 -0.68 24.37
CA GLY A 150 -5.99 -0.73 23.51
C GLY A 150 -6.11 -1.99 22.66
N GLY A 151 -7.19 -2.11 21.93
CA GLY A 151 -7.45 -3.20 20.97
C GLY A 151 -7.08 -4.61 21.44
N ILE A 152 -6.15 -5.22 20.71
CA ILE A 152 -5.65 -6.57 21.00
C ILE A 152 -4.42 -6.60 21.93
N SER A 153 -4.00 -5.47 22.48
CA SER A 153 -2.78 -5.33 23.29
C SER A 153 -2.62 -6.39 24.40
N LYS A 154 -3.74 -6.81 25.02
CA LYS A 154 -3.74 -7.81 26.10
C LYS A 154 -3.17 -9.19 25.69
N PHE A 155 -3.23 -9.53 24.39
CA PHE A 155 -2.71 -10.79 23.87
C PHE A 155 -1.21 -10.71 23.52
N LEU A 156 -0.64 -9.51 23.51
CA LEU A 156 0.73 -9.26 23.03
C LEU A 156 1.70 -8.93 24.17
N GLN A 157 1.23 -8.84 25.41
CA GLN A 157 2.05 -8.43 26.57
C GLN A 157 3.27 -9.31 26.79
N ASP A 158 3.06 -10.63 26.72
CA ASP A 158 4.13 -11.62 26.95
C ASP A 158 5.16 -11.69 25.80
N ARG A 159 4.86 -11.08 24.65
CA ARG A 159 5.69 -11.08 23.44
C ARG A 159 6.09 -9.66 23.00
N LYS A 160 5.93 -8.70 23.87
CA LYS A 160 6.12 -7.30 23.59
C LYS A 160 7.46 -6.99 22.92
N GLU A 161 8.56 -7.50 23.45
CA GLU A 161 9.91 -7.24 22.91
C GLU A 161 10.08 -7.82 21.48
N GLU A 162 9.53 -8.99 21.23
CA GLU A 162 9.54 -9.63 19.91
C GLU A 162 8.76 -8.80 18.89
N VAL A 163 7.56 -8.33 19.27
CA VAL A 163 6.69 -7.52 18.42
C VAL A 163 7.33 -6.16 18.12
N ILE A 164 7.91 -5.49 19.15
CA ILE A 164 8.63 -4.22 18.98
C ILE A 164 9.77 -4.40 17.98
N LYS A 165 10.57 -5.46 18.14
CA LYS A 165 11.72 -5.72 17.26
C LYS A 165 11.28 -6.04 15.82
N ALA A 166 10.25 -6.87 15.66
CA ALA A 166 9.77 -7.31 14.35
C ALA A 166 9.15 -6.19 13.53
N LEU A 167 8.38 -5.31 14.18
CA LEU A 167 7.69 -4.20 13.54
C LEU A 167 8.44 -2.86 13.62
N GLY A 168 9.59 -2.82 14.33
CA GLY A 168 10.38 -1.60 14.49
C GLY A 168 9.67 -0.51 15.28
N LEU A 169 8.83 -0.87 16.27
CA LEU A 169 7.95 0.04 16.98
C LEU A 169 8.69 1.00 17.89
N LYS A 170 8.12 2.19 18.02
CA LYS A 170 8.55 3.27 18.93
C LYS A 170 7.38 3.71 19.81
N ASN A 171 7.71 4.46 20.84
CA ASN A 171 6.71 5.10 21.68
C ASN A 171 5.85 6.06 20.86
N GLY A 172 4.53 5.96 20.99
CA GLY A 172 3.57 6.75 20.25
C GLY A 172 3.04 6.08 18.96
N ASP A 173 3.60 4.95 18.54
CA ASP A 173 3.17 4.25 17.32
C ASP A 173 1.77 3.64 17.49
N PHE A 174 1.01 3.72 16.42
CA PHE A 174 -0.23 2.97 16.21
C PHE A 174 0.03 1.82 15.23
N VAL A 175 -0.51 0.66 15.55
CA VAL A 175 -0.43 -0.55 14.72
C VAL A 175 -1.83 -1.03 14.40
N GLY A 176 -2.12 -1.10 13.10
CA GLY A 176 -3.36 -1.62 12.56
C GLY A 176 -3.15 -2.83 11.67
#